data_abd88973e36d314b184bb798f8173023
#
_entry.id   abd88973e36d314b184bb798f8173023
#
_cell.length_a   1.000
_cell.length_b   1.000
_cell.length_c   1.000
_cell.angle_alpha   90.00
_cell.angle_beta   90.00
_cell.angle_gamma   90.00
#
_symmetry.space_group_name_H-M   'P 1'
#
loop_
_entity.id
_entity.type
_entity.pdbx_description
1 polymer ?
#
loop_
_entity_poly.entity_id
_entity_poly.type
_entity_poly.pdbx_seq_one_letter_code
_entity_poly.pdbx_strand_id
1 'polypeptide(L)'
;VRYDDYRSATTDYLQNGDKTWISQDRVTKRFGALYAFENGISPFISYSEGFKPISPQGTLTSKEVKPTTSKQVEGGVKYLLAEYATTFTASVFNIRQKNVLSATPTWDYRQTGEIESKGAELSIVSRPADNVTLIANYAYTHAINTEDETYEGKRPTQVPENVFNLWGDYTFDNTPLRGLNVGAGVRYTGPMEISPANDKGKLGGTTQYDMAVSYRLGEAIPSLSGVTLKASAQNITNKETFSCYDDNNCWIGRDRTVQVGASYSF
;
A
#
# COMPACT_ATOMS: atom_id res chain seq x y z
N VAL A 1 19.45 12.68 -6.12
CA VAL A 1 20.24 11.47 -6.44
C VAL A 1 20.61 10.79 -5.13
N ARG A 2 20.50 9.46 -5.05
CA ARG A 2 20.86 8.64 -3.90
C ARG A 2 21.74 7.48 -4.36
N TYR A 3 22.79 7.16 -3.60
CA TYR A 3 23.58 5.95 -3.74
C TYR A 3 23.26 4.99 -2.58
N ASP A 4 22.95 3.75 -2.91
CA ASP A 4 22.72 2.67 -1.98
C ASP A 4 23.81 1.61 -2.15
N ASP A 5 24.47 1.19 -1.06
CA ASP A 5 25.37 0.05 -0.97
C ASP A 5 24.78 -0.93 0.06
N TYR A 6 24.33 -2.08 -0.40
CA TYR A 6 23.75 -3.12 0.43
C TYR A 6 24.67 -4.33 0.48
N ARG A 7 24.99 -4.75 1.70
CA ARG A 7 25.79 -5.95 1.96
C ARG A 7 25.06 -6.83 2.97
N SER A 8 24.92 -8.11 2.67
CA SER A 8 24.30 -9.09 3.54
C SER A 8 25.09 -10.37 3.54
N ALA A 9 25.09 -11.05 4.68
CA ALA A 9 25.65 -12.40 4.82
C ALA A 9 24.60 -13.32 5.39
N THR A 10 24.37 -14.45 4.74
CA THR A 10 23.55 -15.54 5.25
C THR A 10 24.47 -16.67 5.70
N THR A 11 24.29 -17.16 6.93
CA THR A 11 25.05 -18.28 7.45
C THR A 11 24.13 -19.50 7.48
N ASP A 12 24.53 -20.57 6.80
CA ASP A 12 23.83 -21.85 6.85
C ASP A 12 24.43 -22.74 7.94
N TYR A 13 23.74 -22.81 9.07
CA TYR A 13 24.18 -23.65 10.20
C TYR A 13 23.94 -25.14 9.97
N LEU A 14 23.15 -25.52 8.96
CA LEU A 14 22.93 -26.91 8.57
C LEU A 14 24.05 -27.43 7.64
N GLN A 15 24.79 -26.51 7.02
CA GLN A 15 25.94 -26.81 6.15
C GLN A 15 27.23 -26.21 6.74
N ASN A 16 27.67 -26.72 7.89
CA ASN A 16 28.94 -26.36 8.55
C ASN A 16 29.16 -24.85 8.83
N GLY A 17 28.13 -24.04 8.81
CA GLY A 17 28.24 -22.60 9.04
C GLY A 17 28.79 -21.80 7.84
N ASP A 18 28.65 -22.31 6.64
CA ASP A 18 29.08 -21.63 5.42
C ASP A 18 28.36 -20.30 5.27
N LYS A 19 29.13 -19.27 4.88
CA LYS A 19 28.63 -17.90 4.70
C LYS A 19 28.50 -17.55 3.23
N THR A 20 27.30 -17.20 2.81
CA THR A 20 27.05 -16.62 1.50
C THR A 20 26.93 -15.10 1.62
N TRP A 21 27.76 -14.38 0.88
CA TRP A 21 27.78 -12.93 0.85
C TRP A 21 27.07 -12.38 -0.39
N ILE A 22 26.33 -11.32 -0.20
CA ILE A 22 25.71 -10.54 -1.27
C ILE A 22 26.18 -9.09 -1.14
N SER A 23 26.59 -8.52 -2.25
CA SER A 23 26.85 -7.08 -2.36
C SER A 23 26.10 -6.55 -3.58
N GLN A 24 25.22 -5.59 -3.37
CA GLN A 24 24.41 -4.97 -4.42
C GLN A 24 24.39 -3.47 -4.20
N ASP A 25 24.76 -2.71 -5.20
CA ASP A 25 24.76 -1.26 -5.14
C ASP A 25 23.97 -0.63 -6.29
N ARG A 26 23.49 0.59 -6.08
CA ARG A 26 22.75 1.34 -7.09
C ARG A 26 22.74 2.82 -6.83
N VAL A 27 22.88 3.58 -7.90
CA VAL A 27 22.51 5.00 -7.94
C VAL A 27 21.08 5.11 -8.41
N THR A 28 20.24 5.80 -7.65
CA THR A 28 18.85 6.10 -8.00
C THR A 28 18.63 7.61 -8.09
N LYS A 29 17.72 8.01 -8.98
CA LYS A 29 17.44 9.42 -9.27
C LYS A 29 15.96 9.70 -9.01
N ARG A 30 15.68 10.92 -8.57
CA ARG A 30 14.33 11.44 -8.44
C ARG A 30 14.30 12.90 -8.89
N PHE A 31 13.36 13.23 -9.76
CA PHE A 31 13.09 14.58 -10.23
C PHE A 31 11.59 14.83 -10.13
N GLY A 32 11.22 16.06 -9.87
CA GLY A 32 9.82 16.45 -9.85
C GLY A 32 9.69 17.95 -10.04
N ALA A 33 8.61 18.35 -10.65
CA ALA A 33 8.19 19.73 -10.79
C ALA A 33 6.71 19.84 -10.42
N LEU A 34 6.38 20.91 -9.72
CA LEU A 34 5.01 21.28 -9.39
C LEU A 34 4.92 22.80 -9.56
N TYR A 35 3.83 23.24 -10.16
CA TYR A 35 3.52 24.66 -10.24
C TYR A 35 2.18 24.95 -9.56
N ALA A 36 2.18 25.82 -8.56
CA ALA A 36 0.99 26.20 -7.82
C ALA A 36 0.40 27.51 -8.38
N PHE A 37 -0.79 27.42 -8.96
CA PHE A 37 -1.55 28.59 -9.38
C PHE A 37 -2.32 29.19 -8.19
N GLU A 38 -2.59 30.49 -8.24
CA GLU A 38 -3.34 31.20 -7.19
C GLU A 38 -4.78 30.71 -7.02
N ASN A 39 -5.36 30.11 -8.05
CA ASN A 39 -6.70 29.52 -8.02
C ASN A 39 -6.78 28.15 -7.32
N GLY A 40 -5.68 27.69 -6.69
CA GLY A 40 -5.59 26.43 -5.96
C GLY A 40 -5.23 25.22 -6.82
N ILE A 41 -5.14 25.36 -8.14
CA ILE A 41 -4.72 24.26 -9.05
C ILE A 41 -3.20 24.13 -9.03
N SER A 42 -2.69 22.92 -8.92
CA SER A 42 -1.26 22.63 -8.88
C SER A 42 -0.94 21.39 -9.71
N PRO A 43 -0.68 21.52 -11.03
CA PRO A 43 -0.19 20.43 -11.84
C PRO A 43 1.22 20.00 -11.39
N PHE A 44 1.50 18.72 -11.52
CA PHE A 44 2.81 18.17 -11.21
C PHE A 44 3.21 17.05 -12.17
N ILE A 45 4.50 16.84 -12.27
CA ILE A 45 5.11 15.67 -12.92
C ILE A 45 6.27 15.20 -12.06
N SER A 46 6.47 13.89 -11.98
CA SER A 46 7.60 13.30 -11.28
C SER A 46 8.19 12.10 -12.03
N TYR A 47 9.48 11.92 -11.86
CA TYR A 47 10.23 10.74 -12.24
C TYR A 47 10.98 10.22 -11.02
N SER A 48 10.90 8.92 -10.77
CA SER A 48 11.62 8.29 -9.67
C SER A 48 12.15 6.91 -10.06
N GLU A 49 13.32 6.58 -9.52
CA GLU A 49 13.91 5.24 -9.60
C GLU A 49 13.90 4.60 -8.22
N GLY A 50 13.62 3.29 -8.18
CA GLY A 50 13.64 2.48 -6.98
C GLY A 50 14.69 1.36 -7.07
N PHE A 51 15.17 0.94 -5.92
CA PHE A 51 16.12 -0.15 -5.74
C PHE A 51 15.70 -0.99 -4.53
N LYS A 52 15.60 -2.31 -4.74
CA LYS A 52 15.30 -3.29 -3.69
C LYS A 52 16.30 -4.43 -3.79
N PRO A 53 17.19 -4.60 -2.79
CA PRO A 53 18.10 -5.74 -2.73
C PRO A 53 17.31 -7.05 -2.67
N ILE A 54 17.85 -8.08 -3.30
CA ILE A 54 17.28 -9.44 -3.30
C ILE A 54 18.35 -10.41 -2.78
N SER A 55 17.96 -11.24 -1.82
CA SER A 55 18.77 -12.36 -1.37
C SER A 55 18.58 -13.58 -2.27
N PRO A 56 19.61 -14.44 -2.43
CA PRO A 56 19.47 -15.71 -3.12
C PRO A 56 18.36 -16.56 -2.51
N GLN A 57 17.58 -17.22 -3.36
CA GLN A 57 16.53 -18.15 -2.96
C GLN A 57 16.47 -19.31 -3.94
N GLY A 58 16.20 -20.51 -3.43
CA GLY A 58 16.17 -21.73 -4.22
C GLY A 58 17.51 -22.00 -4.91
N THR A 59 17.51 -22.27 -6.21
CA THR A 59 18.71 -22.53 -7.01
C THR A 59 19.45 -21.25 -7.44
N LEU A 60 18.86 -20.05 -7.25
CA LEU A 60 19.50 -18.78 -7.59
C LEU A 60 20.69 -18.52 -6.67
N THR A 61 21.87 -18.43 -7.25
CA THR A 61 23.12 -18.17 -6.51
C THR A 61 23.33 -16.67 -6.25
N SER A 62 24.20 -16.33 -5.30
CA SER A 62 24.57 -14.95 -4.98
C SER A 62 25.16 -14.17 -6.16
N LYS A 63 25.73 -14.86 -7.16
CA LYS A 63 26.30 -14.25 -8.38
C LYS A 63 25.25 -13.96 -9.45
N GLU A 64 24.13 -14.69 -9.44
CA GLU A 64 23.06 -14.58 -10.44
C GLU A 64 21.99 -13.59 -10.04
N VAL A 65 21.77 -13.44 -8.73
CA VAL A 65 20.73 -12.56 -8.20
C VAL A 65 21.07 -11.09 -8.41
N LYS A 66 20.20 -10.40 -9.14
CA LYS A 66 20.26 -8.96 -9.37
C LYS A 66 19.24 -8.25 -8.48
N PRO A 67 19.49 -7.00 -8.05
CA PRO A 67 18.48 -6.24 -7.33
C PRO A 67 17.26 -5.97 -8.21
N THR A 68 16.08 -5.97 -7.62
CA THR A 68 14.89 -5.44 -8.29
C THR A 68 15.05 -3.94 -8.43
N THR A 69 14.86 -3.42 -9.62
CA THR A 69 14.88 -1.98 -9.91
C THR A 69 13.54 -1.53 -10.45
N SER A 70 13.16 -0.30 -10.17
CA SER A 70 11.95 0.30 -10.74
C SER A 70 12.22 1.69 -11.30
N LYS A 71 11.43 2.05 -12.31
CA LYS A 71 11.33 3.41 -12.86
C LYS A 71 9.87 3.78 -12.91
N GLN A 72 9.55 4.96 -12.41
CA GLN A 72 8.19 5.49 -12.40
C GLN A 72 8.18 6.88 -13.03
N VAL A 73 7.21 7.10 -13.88
CA VAL A 73 6.78 8.43 -14.33
C VAL A 73 5.35 8.62 -13.84
N GLU A 74 5.09 9.77 -13.23
CA GLU A 74 3.77 10.14 -12.74
C GLU A 74 3.49 11.60 -13.12
N GLY A 75 2.26 11.87 -13.55
CA GLY A 75 1.78 13.22 -13.78
C GLY A 75 0.37 13.39 -13.25
N GLY A 76 0.06 14.57 -12.74
CA GLY A 76 -1.22 14.78 -12.13
C GLY A 76 -1.52 16.24 -11.80
N VAL A 77 -2.64 16.44 -11.14
CA VAL A 77 -3.11 17.75 -10.67
C VAL A 77 -3.57 17.61 -9.23
N LYS A 78 -3.15 18.56 -8.40
CA LYS A 78 -3.74 18.81 -7.08
C LYS A 78 -4.61 20.05 -7.16
N TYR A 79 -5.74 20.02 -6.48
CA TYR A 79 -6.62 21.15 -6.34
C TYR A 79 -6.95 21.38 -4.88
N LEU A 80 -6.57 22.54 -4.36
CA LEU A 80 -6.88 22.99 -3.01
C LEU A 80 -8.11 23.89 -3.02
N LEU A 81 -9.19 23.40 -2.42
CA LEU A 81 -10.40 24.18 -2.13
C LEU A 81 -10.30 24.67 -0.69
N ALA A 82 -9.75 25.88 -0.53
CA ALA A 82 -9.38 26.41 0.78
C ALA A 82 -10.57 26.61 1.73
N GLU A 83 -11.74 26.99 1.21
CA GLU A 83 -12.96 27.20 2.01
C GLU A 83 -13.39 25.97 2.81
N TYR A 84 -13.15 24.77 2.28
CA TYR A 84 -13.50 23.49 2.92
C TYR A 84 -12.27 22.71 3.36
N ALA A 85 -11.10 23.33 3.45
CA ALA A 85 -9.84 22.67 3.72
C ALA A 85 -9.71 21.31 2.98
N THR A 86 -10.11 21.30 1.69
CA THR A 86 -10.23 20.10 0.88
C THR A 86 -9.16 20.09 -0.20
N THR A 87 -8.44 18.97 -0.27
CA THR A 87 -7.47 18.71 -1.34
C THR A 87 -7.94 17.54 -2.18
N PHE A 88 -8.07 17.76 -3.47
CA PHE A 88 -8.25 16.73 -4.49
C PHE A 88 -6.91 16.48 -5.16
N THR A 89 -6.58 15.22 -5.40
CA THR A 89 -5.41 14.83 -6.20
C THR A 89 -5.86 13.81 -7.23
N ALA A 90 -5.53 14.05 -8.50
CA ALA A 90 -5.71 13.08 -9.57
C ALA A 90 -4.38 12.89 -10.27
N SER A 91 -3.93 11.65 -10.44
CA SER A 91 -2.70 11.33 -11.15
C SER A 91 -2.83 10.11 -12.05
N VAL A 92 -1.94 10.02 -13.02
CA VAL A 92 -1.70 8.85 -13.84
C VAL A 92 -0.23 8.47 -13.73
N PHE A 93 0.05 7.17 -13.73
CA PHE A 93 1.41 6.67 -13.56
C PHE A 93 1.74 5.54 -14.53
N ASN A 94 3.04 5.38 -14.78
CA ASN A 94 3.63 4.20 -15.41
C ASN A 94 4.84 3.78 -14.58
N ILE A 95 4.85 2.54 -14.12
CA ILE A 95 5.92 1.92 -13.36
C ILE A 95 6.43 0.71 -14.13
N ARG A 96 7.76 0.62 -14.32
CA ARG A 96 8.43 -0.57 -14.86
C ARG A 96 9.37 -1.12 -13.82
N GLN A 97 9.20 -2.39 -13.48
CA GLN A 97 10.04 -3.11 -12.52
C GLN A 97 10.79 -4.21 -13.26
N LYS A 98 12.11 -4.30 -13.01
CA LYS A 98 12.99 -5.34 -13.56
C LYS A 98 13.55 -6.23 -12.46
N ASN A 99 13.90 -7.47 -12.84
CA ASN A 99 14.47 -8.47 -11.96
C ASN A 99 13.58 -8.78 -10.76
N VAL A 100 12.27 -8.87 -10.98
CA VAL A 100 11.31 -9.25 -9.92
C VAL A 100 11.48 -10.75 -9.63
N LEU A 101 11.59 -11.10 -8.34
CA LEU A 101 11.69 -12.50 -7.93
C LEU A 101 10.30 -13.16 -8.04
N SER A 102 10.24 -14.28 -8.76
CA SER A 102 9.03 -15.07 -8.95
C SER A 102 9.33 -16.54 -8.66
N ALA A 103 8.38 -17.27 -8.04
CA ALA A 103 8.49 -18.71 -7.92
C ALA A 103 8.14 -19.39 -9.24
N THR A 104 8.78 -20.51 -9.50
CA THR A 104 8.48 -21.41 -10.60
C THR A 104 7.42 -22.45 -10.18
N PRO A 105 6.74 -23.12 -11.12
CA PRO A 105 5.83 -24.23 -10.79
C PRO A 105 6.49 -25.39 -10.03
N THR A 106 7.81 -25.49 -10.07
CA THR A 106 8.60 -26.52 -9.37
C THR A 106 9.13 -26.05 -8.02
N TRP A 107 8.56 -24.98 -7.46
CA TRP A 107 8.96 -24.40 -6.16
C TRP A 107 10.40 -23.87 -6.09
N ASP A 108 10.97 -23.59 -7.22
CA ASP A 108 12.21 -22.86 -7.33
C ASP A 108 11.95 -21.37 -7.58
N TYR A 109 12.99 -20.56 -7.66
CA TYR A 109 12.88 -19.11 -7.87
C TYR A 109 13.61 -18.71 -9.14
N ARG A 110 13.04 -17.72 -9.81
CA ARG A 110 13.66 -17.03 -10.93
C ARG A 110 13.41 -15.54 -10.83
N GLN A 111 14.20 -14.76 -11.53
CA GLN A 111 13.91 -13.34 -11.70
C GLN A 111 13.22 -13.11 -13.03
N THR A 112 12.03 -12.50 -13.00
CA THR A 112 11.31 -12.09 -14.21
C THR A 112 12.08 -10.97 -14.91
N GLY A 113 11.90 -10.85 -16.23
CA GLY A 113 12.49 -9.78 -17.00
C GLY A 113 11.94 -8.41 -16.61
N GLU A 114 10.65 -8.15 -16.88
CA GLU A 114 10.01 -6.86 -16.57
C GLU A 114 8.52 -7.03 -16.24
N ILE A 115 8.05 -6.24 -15.27
CA ILE A 115 6.62 -6.00 -15.01
C ILE A 115 6.33 -4.53 -15.26
N GLU A 116 5.35 -4.24 -16.12
CA GLU A 116 4.83 -2.89 -16.32
C GLU A 116 3.49 -2.73 -15.61
N SER A 117 3.36 -1.64 -14.82
CA SER A 117 2.13 -1.25 -14.13
C SER A 117 1.74 0.16 -14.56
N LYS A 118 0.56 0.30 -15.14
CA LYS A 118 -0.04 1.60 -15.53
C LYS A 118 -1.32 1.81 -14.75
N GLY A 119 -1.60 3.05 -14.41
CA GLY A 119 -2.83 3.30 -13.68
C GLY A 119 -3.16 4.77 -13.47
N ALA A 120 -4.24 4.95 -12.72
CA ALA A 120 -4.72 6.25 -12.29
C ALA A 120 -5.07 6.20 -10.81
N GLU A 121 -4.84 7.29 -10.12
CA GLU A 121 -5.16 7.46 -8.70
C GLU A 121 -5.98 8.73 -8.48
N LEU A 122 -6.96 8.63 -7.60
CA LEU A 122 -7.75 9.75 -7.10
C LEU A 122 -7.67 9.75 -5.58
N SER A 123 -7.40 10.91 -4.99
CA SER A 123 -7.37 11.10 -3.54
C SER A 123 -8.12 12.37 -3.16
N ILE A 124 -8.92 12.26 -2.11
CA ILE A 124 -9.64 13.38 -1.51
C ILE A 124 -9.34 13.38 -0.03
N VAL A 125 -8.86 14.50 0.48
CA VAL A 125 -8.72 14.77 1.92
C VAL A 125 -9.49 16.05 2.19
N SER A 126 -10.53 15.97 3.01
CA SER A 126 -11.48 17.06 3.23
C SER A 126 -11.76 17.26 4.72
N ARG A 127 -11.80 18.51 5.12
CA ARG A 127 -12.33 18.96 6.42
C ARG A 127 -13.41 20.03 6.18
N PRO A 128 -14.63 19.61 5.74
CA PRO A 128 -15.68 20.54 5.38
C PRO A 128 -16.23 21.31 6.59
N ALA A 129 -15.92 20.87 7.80
CA ALA A 129 -16.13 21.55 9.06
C ALA A 129 -15.02 21.15 10.03
N ASP A 130 -14.79 21.92 11.09
CA ASP A 130 -13.70 21.71 12.07
C ASP A 130 -13.80 20.34 12.75
N ASN A 131 -15.00 19.82 12.85
CA ASN A 131 -15.33 18.56 13.52
C ASN A 131 -15.57 17.37 12.58
N VAL A 132 -15.38 17.52 11.26
CA VAL A 132 -15.56 16.47 10.25
C VAL A 132 -14.29 16.26 9.46
N THR A 133 -13.85 15.01 9.36
CA THR A 133 -12.78 14.60 8.42
C THR A 133 -13.31 13.57 7.45
N LEU A 134 -13.00 13.71 6.16
CA LEU A 134 -13.31 12.74 5.11
C LEU A 134 -12.05 12.44 4.32
N ILE A 135 -11.75 11.15 4.13
CA ILE A 135 -10.63 10.69 3.30
C ILE A 135 -11.16 9.65 2.34
N ALA A 136 -10.98 9.87 1.05
CA ALA A 136 -11.33 8.90 0.01
C ALA A 136 -10.14 8.70 -0.93
N ASN A 137 -9.87 7.44 -1.28
CA ASN A 137 -8.84 7.08 -2.23
C ASN A 137 -9.37 6.02 -3.18
N TYR A 138 -9.05 6.15 -4.45
CA TYR A 138 -9.31 5.16 -5.48
C TYR A 138 -8.05 4.98 -6.31
N ALA A 139 -7.70 3.73 -6.59
CA ALA A 139 -6.62 3.38 -7.50
C ALA A 139 -7.11 2.36 -8.53
N TYR A 140 -6.83 2.64 -9.80
CA TYR A 140 -6.90 1.69 -10.89
C TYR A 140 -5.48 1.30 -11.30
N THR A 141 -5.18 0.00 -11.36
CA THR A 141 -3.86 -0.52 -11.73
C THR A 141 -3.99 -1.63 -12.77
N HIS A 142 -3.39 -1.44 -13.92
CA HIS A 142 -3.21 -2.48 -14.93
C HIS A 142 -1.74 -2.90 -14.94
N ALA A 143 -1.47 -4.10 -14.40
CA ALA A 143 -0.13 -4.67 -14.32
C ALA A 143 -0.02 -5.91 -15.20
N ILE A 144 1.06 -6.02 -15.99
CA ILE A 144 1.38 -7.18 -16.84
C ILE A 144 2.87 -7.50 -16.80
N ASN A 145 3.22 -8.76 -16.94
CA ASN A 145 4.58 -9.21 -17.21
C ASN A 145 4.88 -8.89 -18.68
N THR A 146 5.78 -7.96 -18.95
CA THR A 146 6.17 -7.53 -20.30
C THR A 146 7.37 -8.31 -20.85
N GLU A 147 8.20 -8.86 -19.95
CA GLU A 147 9.29 -9.77 -20.27
C GLU A 147 9.27 -10.90 -19.24
N ASP A 148 8.88 -12.10 -19.63
CA ASP A 148 8.90 -13.29 -18.77
C ASP A 148 8.88 -14.56 -19.64
N GLU A 149 9.72 -15.55 -19.34
CA GLU A 149 9.85 -16.78 -20.12
C GLU A 149 8.57 -17.64 -20.15
N THR A 150 7.73 -17.52 -19.10
CA THR A 150 6.55 -18.37 -18.92
C THR A 150 5.25 -17.57 -18.88
N TYR A 151 5.28 -16.37 -18.30
CA TYR A 151 4.06 -15.61 -17.99
C TYR A 151 4.02 -14.24 -18.69
N GLU A 152 4.73 -14.11 -19.83
CA GLU A 152 4.64 -12.90 -20.65
C GLU A 152 3.19 -12.61 -21.07
N GLY A 153 2.78 -11.35 -20.97
CA GLY A 153 1.42 -10.90 -21.22
C GLY A 153 0.41 -11.25 -20.11
N LYS A 154 0.81 -12.01 -19.07
CA LYS A 154 -0.05 -12.37 -17.93
C LYS A 154 0.02 -11.32 -16.84
N ARG A 155 -1.07 -11.25 -16.06
CA ARG A 155 -1.15 -10.37 -14.91
C ARG A 155 -0.47 -11.02 -13.70
N PRO A 156 0.31 -10.27 -12.90
CA PRO A 156 0.79 -10.77 -11.62
C PRO A 156 -0.38 -11.11 -10.69
N THR A 157 -0.21 -12.14 -9.85
CA THR A 157 -1.12 -12.42 -8.75
C THR A 157 -1.03 -11.34 -7.67
N GLN A 158 -2.03 -11.25 -6.79
CA GLN A 158 -2.08 -10.29 -5.66
C GLN A 158 -2.12 -8.80 -6.08
N VAL A 159 -2.40 -8.51 -7.33
CA VAL A 159 -2.53 -7.14 -7.84
C VAL A 159 -3.98 -6.91 -8.29
N PRO A 160 -4.83 -6.31 -7.43
CA PRO A 160 -6.19 -5.95 -7.81
C PRO A 160 -6.18 -4.80 -8.82
N GLU A 161 -7.11 -4.82 -9.79
CA GLU A 161 -7.25 -3.70 -10.73
C GLU A 161 -7.82 -2.47 -10.08
N ASN A 162 -8.72 -2.65 -9.13
CA ASN A 162 -9.45 -1.56 -8.49
C ASN A 162 -9.33 -1.67 -6.97
N VAL A 163 -8.92 -0.60 -6.33
CA VAL A 163 -8.92 -0.47 -4.88
C VAL A 163 -9.63 0.83 -4.52
N PHE A 164 -10.55 0.78 -3.58
CA PHE A 164 -11.23 1.96 -3.08
C PHE A 164 -11.25 1.94 -1.56
N ASN A 165 -10.98 3.10 -0.95
CA ASN A 165 -11.05 3.30 0.49
C ASN A 165 -11.77 4.61 0.77
N LEU A 166 -12.68 4.57 1.72
CA LEU A 166 -13.36 5.76 2.25
C LEU A 166 -13.33 5.68 3.77
N TRP A 167 -12.94 6.78 4.39
CA TRP A 167 -13.02 6.98 5.84
C TRP A 167 -13.68 8.32 6.13
N GLY A 168 -14.57 8.35 7.11
CA GLY A 168 -15.13 9.57 7.66
C GLY A 168 -15.15 9.51 9.17
N ASP A 169 -14.86 10.62 9.82
CA ASP A 169 -15.00 10.77 11.27
C ASP A 169 -15.63 12.11 11.65
N TYR A 170 -16.29 12.10 12.80
CA TYR A 170 -16.97 13.22 13.40
C TYR A 170 -16.54 13.38 14.86
N THR A 171 -16.12 14.57 15.23
CA THR A 171 -15.79 14.93 16.63
C THR A 171 -16.94 15.75 17.24
N PHE A 172 -17.46 15.29 18.37
CA PHE A 172 -18.48 16.03 19.13
C PHE A 172 -17.78 17.13 19.95
N ASP A 173 -18.08 18.40 19.65
CA ASP A 173 -17.46 19.57 20.29
C ASP A 173 -18.44 20.44 21.07
N ASN A 174 -19.73 20.47 20.71
CA ASN A 174 -20.76 21.34 21.26
C ASN A 174 -21.92 20.61 21.96
N THR A 175 -21.68 19.37 22.46
CA THR A 175 -22.72 18.54 23.08
C THR A 175 -22.23 17.98 24.42
N PRO A 176 -23.10 17.33 25.22
CA PRO A 176 -22.65 16.56 26.39
C PRO A 176 -21.62 15.47 26.10
N LEU A 177 -21.45 15.09 24.82
CA LEU A 177 -20.46 14.13 24.31
C LEU A 177 -19.16 14.80 23.83
N ARG A 178 -18.90 16.05 24.27
CA ARG A 178 -17.68 16.79 23.88
C ARG A 178 -16.42 15.95 24.11
N GLY A 179 -15.55 15.94 23.10
CA GLY A 179 -14.33 15.12 23.09
C GLY A 179 -14.50 13.69 22.57
N LEU A 180 -15.73 13.23 22.29
CA LEU A 180 -15.99 11.98 21.60
C LEU A 180 -15.75 12.18 20.11
N ASN A 181 -14.95 11.28 19.51
CA ASN A 181 -14.79 11.16 18.05
C ASN A 181 -15.28 9.78 17.62
N VAL A 182 -16.08 9.71 16.57
CA VAL A 182 -16.60 8.46 15.98
C VAL A 182 -16.25 8.46 14.50
N GLY A 183 -15.60 7.41 14.05
CA GLY A 183 -15.22 7.23 12.65
C GLY A 183 -15.69 5.88 12.11
N ALA A 184 -15.97 5.85 10.80
CA ALA A 184 -16.30 4.64 10.06
C ALA A 184 -15.67 4.67 8.68
N GLY A 185 -15.38 3.49 8.13
CA GLY A 185 -14.79 3.38 6.81
C GLY A 185 -15.20 2.13 6.06
N VAL A 186 -14.98 2.17 4.76
CA VAL A 186 -15.13 1.05 3.85
C VAL A 186 -13.86 0.87 3.03
N ARG A 187 -13.43 -0.38 2.87
CA ARG A 187 -12.31 -0.78 2.01
C ARG A 187 -12.80 -1.79 1.00
N TYR A 188 -12.63 -1.49 -0.27
CA TYR A 188 -12.90 -2.39 -1.38
C TYR A 188 -11.60 -2.78 -2.06
N THR A 189 -11.39 -4.07 -2.24
CA THR A 189 -10.32 -4.66 -3.04
C THR A 189 -10.96 -5.43 -4.19
N GLY A 190 -10.63 -5.08 -5.41
CA GLY A 190 -11.15 -5.71 -6.62
C GLY A 190 -10.66 -7.15 -6.82
N PRO A 191 -11.18 -7.85 -7.83
CA PRO A 191 -10.73 -9.20 -8.17
C PRO A 191 -9.25 -9.26 -8.49
N MET A 192 -8.61 -10.40 -8.14
CA MET A 192 -7.20 -10.69 -8.39
C MET A 192 -7.04 -12.06 -9.05
N GLU A 193 -6.00 -12.23 -9.86
CA GLU A 193 -5.67 -13.54 -10.43
C GLU A 193 -5.26 -14.55 -9.34
N ILE A 194 -5.71 -15.79 -9.47
CA ILE A 194 -5.37 -16.88 -8.54
C ILE A 194 -4.00 -17.46 -8.88
N SER A 195 -3.67 -17.60 -10.18
CA SER A 195 -2.43 -18.19 -10.65
C SER A 195 -1.64 -17.23 -11.54
N PRO A 196 -0.30 -17.33 -11.58
CA PRO A 196 0.53 -16.53 -12.49
C PRO A 196 0.22 -16.78 -13.98
N ALA A 197 -0.28 -17.97 -14.33
CA ALA A 197 -0.69 -18.32 -15.70
C ALA A 197 -2.04 -17.70 -16.10
N ASN A 198 -2.79 -17.13 -15.14
CA ASN A 198 -4.14 -16.60 -15.31
C ASN A 198 -5.17 -17.61 -15.86
N ASP A 199 -4.99 -18.88 -15.57
CA ASP A 199 -5.80 -20.01 -16.07
C ASP A 199 -6.74 -20.63 -15.02
N LYS A 200 -6.65 -20.19 -13.75
CA LYS A 200 -7.44 -20.70 -12.62
C LYS A 200 -8.57 -19.76 -12.19
N GLY A 201 -8.84 -18.72 -12.99
CA GLY A 201 -9.84 -17.71 -12.66
C GLY A 201 -9.32 -16.67 -11.67
N LYS A 202 -10.26 -15.95 -11.04
CA LYS A 202 -9.97 -14.83 -10.16
C LYS A 202 -10.59 -15.02 -8.78
N LEU A 203 -9.89 -14.59 -7.75
CA LEU A 203 -10.48 -14.29 -6.45
C LEU A 203 -11.50 -13.16 -6.63
N GLY A 204 -12.70 -13.32 -6.09
CA GLY A 204 -13.72 -12.29 -6.12
C GLY A 204 -13.30 -11.04 -5.35
N GLY A 205 -13.80 -9.89 -5.77
CA GLY A 205 -13.59 -8.65 -5.02
C GLY A 205 -14.21 -8.72 -3.63
N THR A 206 -13.62 -8.00 -2.67
CA THR A 206 -14.03 -8.00 -1.27
C THR A 206 -14.28 -6.59 -0.75
N THR A 207 -15.30 -6.45 0.09
CA THR A 207 -15.59 -5.19 0.80
C THR A 207 -15.52 -5.46 2.30
N GLN A 208 -14.78 -4.64 3.03
CA GLN A 208 -14.64 -4.67 4.47
C GLN A 208 -15.06 -3.32 5.06
N TYR A 209 -15.65 -3.35 6.25
CA TYR A 209 -16.07 -2.16 7.00
C TYR A 209 -15.29 -2.07 8.30
N ASP A 210 -14.91 -0.85 8.67
CA ASP A 210 -14.13 -0.55 9.86
C ASP A 210 -14.81 0.55 10.68
N MET A 211 -14.61 0.54 12.00
CA MET A 211 -15.07 1.60 12.90
C MET A 211 -13.97 1.96 13.89
N ALA A 212 -13.98 3.19 14.35
CA ALA A 212 -13.15 3.64 15.45
C ALA A 212 -13.92 4.64 16.32
N VAL A 213 -13.65 4.60 17.61
CA VAL A 213 -14.17 5.55 18.59
C VAL A 213 -13.01 5.99 19.47
N SER A 214 -12.90 7.27 19.71
CA SER A 214 -11.99 7.79 20.73
C SER A 214 -12.67 8.84 21.58
N TYR A 215 -12.37 8.87 22.90
CA TYR A 215 -12.98 9.80 23.83
C TYR A 215 -11.92 10.47 24.68
N ARG A 216 -11.75 11.79 24.50
CA ARG A 216 -10.91 12.64 25.35
C ARG A 216 -11.70 13.01 26.59
N LEU A 217 -11.50 12.27 27.67
CA LEU A 217 -12.31 12.39 28.89
C LEU A 217 -12.22 13.76 29.55
N GLY A 218 -11.08 14.43 29.46
CA GLY A 218 -10.88 15.77 30.03
C GLY A 218 -11.80 16.86 29.47
N GLU A 219 -12.34 16.66 28.27
CA GLU A 219 -13.31 17.59 27.67
C GLU A 219 -14.69 17.54 28.38
N ALA A 220 -15.09 16.38 28.92
CA ALA A 220 -16.32 16.19 29.66
C ALA A 220 -16.10 16.19 31.19
N ILE A 221 -14.98 15.69 31.65
CA ILE A 221 -14.63 15.51 33.06
C ILE A 221 -13.25 16.10 33.32
N PRO A 222 -13.15 17.38 33.79
CA PRO A 222 -11.86 18.09 33.92
C PRO A 222 -10.81 17.36 34.76
N SER A 223 -11.23 16.58 35.77
CA SER A 223 -10.32 15.78 36.61
C SER A 223 -9.63 14.62 35.86
N LEU A 224 -10.11 14.26 34.68
CA LEU A 224 -9.54 13.27 33.80
C LEU A 224 -8.83 13.90 32.60
N SER A 225 -8.36 15.15 32.75
CA SER A 225 -7.55 15.82 31.74
C SER A 225 -6.35 14.95 31.35
N GLY A 226 -6.04 14.90 30.05
CA GLY A 226 -4.98 14.06 29.49
C GLY A 226 -5.38 12.60 29.21
N VAL A 227 -6.49 12.08 29.74
CA VAL A 227 -6.94 10.71 29.51
C VAL A 227 -7.73 10.62 28.20
N THR A 228 -7.31 9.71 27.32
CA THR A 228 -8.04 9.36 26.10
C THR A 228 -8.29 7.86 26.06
N LEU A 229 -9.54 7.47 25.91
CA LEU A 229 -9.95 6.09 25.64
C LEU A 229 -10.08 5.90 24.10
N LYS A 230 -9.71 4.72 23.63
CA LYS A 230 -9.77 4.37 22.20
C LYS A 230 -10.31 2.96 22.04
N ALA A 231 -11.21 2.77 21.06
CA ALA A 231 -11.65 1.46 20.61
C ALA A 231 -11.70 1.47 19.08
N SER A 232 -11.27 0.39 18.44
CA SER A 232 -11.40 0.21 16.99
C SER A 232 -11.77 -1.22 16.66
N ALA A 233 -12.54 -1.39 15.60
CA ALA A 233 -12.89 -2.67 15.04
C ALA A 233 -12.64 -2.64 13.53
N GLN A 234 -11.79 -3.53 13.07
CA GLN A 234 -11.51 -3.74 11.64
C GLN A 234 -12.27 -4.96 11.16
N ASN A 235 -12.73 -4.93 9.90
CA ASN A 235 -13.51 -6.00 9.31
C ASN A 235 -14.71 -6.41 10.20
N ILE A 236 -15.54 -5.44 10.56
CA ILE A 236 -16.67 -5.65 11.52
C ILE A 236 -17.67 -6.70 11.07
N THR A 237 -17.82 -6.91 9.77
CA THR A 237 -18.66 -7.94 9.19
C THR A 237 -18.05 -9.33 9.19
N ASN A 238 -16.78 -9.45 9.64
CA ASN A 238 -15.98 -10.68 9.59
C ASN A 238 -15.94 -11.32 8.19
N LYS A 239 -15.75 -10.48 7.15
CA LYS A 239 -15.65 -10.94 5.78
C LYS A 239 -14.34 -11.72 5.59
N GLU A 240 -14.44 -12.99 5.22
CA GLU A 240 -13.26 -13.76 4.82
C GLU A 240 -12.65 -13.20 3.53
N THR A 241 -11.35 -13.05 3.54
CA THR A 241 -10.56 -12.58 2.40
C THR A 241 -9.43 -13.57 2.11
N PHE A 242 -9.07 -13.69 0.86
CA PHE A 242 -7.99 -14.56 0.41
C PHE A 242 -7.00 -13.80 -0.44
N SER A 243 -5.75 -14.25 -0.40
CA SER A 243 -4.69 -13.78 -1.27
C SER A 243 -3.90 -14.99 -1.74
N CYS A 244 -3.83 -15.24 -3.04
CA CYS A 244 -3.13 -16.39 -3.59
C CYS A 244 -1.84 -15.94 -4.29
N TYR A 245 -0.76 -16.65 -4.04
CA TYR A 245 0.49 -16.54 -4.78
C TYR A 245 0.44 -17.41 -6.05
N ASP A 246 -0.12 -18.61 -5.91
CA ASP A 246 -0.48 -19.56 -6.96
C ASP A 246 -1.73 -20.35 -6.51
N ASP A 247 -2.22 -21.28 -7.33
CA ASP A 247 -3.45 -22.05 -7.08
C ASP A 247 -3.35 -23.03 -5.90
N ASN A 248 -2.16 -23.33 -5.38
CA ASN A 248 -1.94 -24.18 -4.21
C ASN A 248 -1.60 -23.37 -2.96
N ASN A 249 -1.26 -22.09 -3.09
CA ASN A 249 -0.77 -21.23 -2.03
C ASN A 249 -1.63 -19.99 -1.89
N CYS A 250 -2.68 -20.14 -1.12
CA CYS A 250 -3.55 -19.05 -0.73
C CYS A 250 -3.50 -18.85 0.79
N TRP A 251 -3.44 -17.59 1.21
CA TRP A 251 -3.51 -17.20 2.60
C TRP A 251 -4.86 -16.58 2.91
N ILE A 252 -5.37 -16.90 4.09
CA ILE A 252 -6.55 -16.25 4.65
C ILE A 252 -6.11 -14.90 5.22
N GLY A 253 -6.85 -13.85 4.89
CA GLY A 253 -6.66 -12.53 5.47
C GLY A 253 -7.09 -12.46 6.93
N ARG A 254 -6.88 -11.31 7.56
CA ARG A 254 -7.25 -11.13 8.96
C ARG A 254 -8.77 -11.12 9.13
N ASP A 255 -9.23 -11.88 10.09
CA ASP A 255 -10.59 -11.82 10.61
C ASP A 255 -10.88 -10.49 11.31
N ARG A 256 -12.11 -10.32 11.80
CA ARG A 256 -12.49 -9.17 12.61
C ARG A 256 -11.53 -9.01 13.78
N THR A 257 -10.91 -7.85 13.84
CA THR A 257 -9.96 -7.48 14.90
C THR A 257 -10.52 -6.32 15.70
N VAL A 258 -10.61 -6.49 17.02
CA VAL A 258 -11.02 -5.43 17.94
C VAL A 258 -9.84 -5.05 18.82
N GLN A 259 -9.61 -3.76 18.96
CA GLN A 259 -8.57 -3.21 19.81
C GLN A 259 -9.17 -2.17 20.76
N VAL A 260 -8.77 -2.20 22.02
CA VAL A 260 -9.15 -1.23 23.04
C VAL A 260 -7.89 -0.73 23.72
N GLY A 261 -7.81 0.55 23.99
CA GLY A 261 -6.65 1.16 24.63
C GLY A 261 -7.02 2.41 25.39
N ALA A 262 -6.14 2.77 26.33
CA ALA A 262 -6.16 4.04 27.04
C ALA A 262 -4.78 4.69 26.93
N SER A 263 -4.74 6.01 26.81
CA SER A 263 -3.51 6.80 26.82
C SER A 263 -3.68 7.98 27.77
N TYR A 264 -2.58 8.36 28.40
CA TYR A 264 -2.50 9.55 29.25
C TYR A 264 -1.38 10.46 28.76
N SER A 265 -1.69 11.75 28.60
CA SER A 265 -0.74 12.81 28.26
C SER A 265 -0.66 13.77 29.45
N PHE A 266 0.53 13.97 29.98
CA PHE A 266 0.84 14.88 31.09
C PHE A 266 1.56 16.13 30.57
#